data_2396577aaf608db49f864777890b7979
#
_entry.id   2396577aaf608db49f864777890b7979
#
_cell.length_a   1.000
_cell.length_b   1.000
_cell.length_c   1.000
_cell.angle_alpha   90.00
_cell.angle_beta   90.00
_cell.angle_gamma   90.00
#
_symmetry.space_group_name_H-M   'P 1'
#
loop_
_entity.id
_entity.type
_entity.pdbx_description
1 polymer ?
#
loop_
_entity_poly.entity_id
_entity_poly.type
_entity_poly.pdbx_seq_one_letter_code
_entity_poly.pdbx_strand_id
1 'polypeptide(L)' 'MTTFDQKLGVVVSWNEIVIVLPGSIYTVTYFKRRGSACLLAKNIANKNDPRIPMTAAEFLGKAWKVANEKARELGWIV' A
#
# COMPACT_ATOMS: atom_id res chain seq x y z
N MET A 1 -8.73 -25.39 9.05
CA MET A 1 -8.95 -23.99 9.40
C MET A 1 -8.48 -23.10 8.27
N THR A 2 -9.31 -22.17 7.90
CA THR A 2 -8.94 -21.25 6.83
C THR A 2 -8.28 -20.01 7.42
N THR A 3 -7.07 -19.73 7.00
CA THR A 3 -6.39 -18.51 7.38
C THR A 3 -6.64 -17.47 6.29
N PHE A 4 -7.09 -16.29 6.68
CA PHE A 4 -7.25 -15.21 5.72
C PHE A 4 -5.88 -14.85 5.15
N ASP A 5 -5.75 -14.95 3.83
CA ASP A 5 -4.51 -14.57 3.15
C ASP A 5 -4.50 -13.07 2.95
N GLN A 6 -3.65 -12.39 3.71
CA GLN A 6 -3.53 -10.94 3.66
C GLN A 6 -2.43 -10.48 2.72
N LYS A 7 -2.17 -11.26 1.69
CA LYS A 7 -1.13 -10.92 0.74
C LYS A 7 -1.54 -9.70 -0.07
N LEU A 8 -0.77 -8.64 0.09
CA LEU A 8 -1.02 -7.39 -0.62
C LEU A 8 -0.53 -7.47 -2.06
N GLY A 9 -1.30 -6.88 -2.97
CA GLY A 9 -0.90 -6.71 -4.34
C GLY A 9 -0.12 -5.41 -4.50
N VAL A 10 0.90 -5.43 -5.33
CA VAL A 10 1.73 -4.26 -5.61
C VAL A 10 1.74 -4.01 -7.11
N VAL A 11 1.33 -2.81 -7.52
CA VAL A 11 1.37 -2.40 -8.92
C VAL A 11 2.25 -1.17 -9.00
N VAL A 12 3.32 -1.25 -9.80
CA VAL A 12 4.24 -0.13 -9.98
C VAL A 12 3.96 0.52 -11.32
N SER A 13 3.59 1.79 -11.29
CA SER A 13 3.58 2.65 -12.46
C SER A 13 4.89 3.42 -12.44
N TRP A 14 5.19 4.16 -13.49
CA TRP A 14 6.52 4.76 -13.60
C TRP A 14 6.86 5.76 -12.48
N ASN A 15 5.88 6.33 -11.79
CA ASN A 15 6.15 7.22 -10.66
C ASN A 15 5.24 6.96 -9.45
N GLU A 16 4.51 5.84 -9.45
CA GLU A 16 3.57 5.51 -8.38
C GLU A 16 3.66 4.04 -8.02
N ILE A 17 3.40 3.76 -6.76
CA ILE A 17 3.27 2.39 -6.25
C ILE A 17 1.88 2.26 -5.68
N VAL A 18 1.06 1.40 -6.24
CA VAL A 18 -0.30 1.15 -5.78
C VAL A 18 -0.32 -0.14 -4.98
N ILE A 19 -0.79 -0.06 -3.76
CA ILE A 19 -0.93 -1.23 -2.88
C ILE A 19 -2.42 -1.52 -2.76
N VAL A 20 -2.79 -2.78 -2.97
CA VAL A 20 -4.19 -3.21 -2.85
C VAL A 20 -4.27 -4.48 -2.03
N LEU A 21 -5.38 -4.67 -1.36
CA LEU A 21 -5.72 -5.97 -0.77
C LEU A 21 -6.81 -6.57 -1.64
N PRO A 22 -6.48 -7.60 -2.45
CA PRO A 22 -7.44 -8.18 -3.38
C PRO A 22 -8.70 -8.66 -2.66
N GLY A 23 -9.85 -8.45 -3.30
CA GLY A 23 -11.13 -8.83 -2.72
C GLY A 23 -11.69 -7.84 -1.72
N SER A 24 -11.05 -6.67 -1.57
CA SER A 24 -11.51 -5.64 -0.65
C SER A 24 -11.55 -4.28 -1.33
N ILE A 25 -12.07 -3.30 -0.59
CA ILE A 25 -12.02 -1.89 -1.04
C ILE A 25 -10.70 -1.22 -0.67
N TYR A 26 -9.79 -1.93 -0.01
CA TYR A 26 -8.56 -1.33 0.50
C TYR A 26 -7.55 -1.12 -0.62
N THR A 27 -7.18 0.13 -0.81
CA THR A 27 -6.15 0.54 -1.77
C THR A 27 -5.50 1.82 -1.27
N VAL A 28 -4.27 2.03 -1.65
CA VAL A 28 -3.57 3.28 -1.39
C VAL A 28 -2.49 3.43 -2.44
N THR A 29 -2.26 4.66 -2.88
CA THR A 29 -1.22 4.97 -3.87
C THR A 29 -0.13 5.78 -3.21
N TYR A 30 1.11 5.36 -3.38
CA TYR A 30 2.28 6.09 -2.91
C TYR A 30 3.04 6.65 -4.10
N PHE A 31 3.62 7.82 -3.90
CA PHE A 31 4.40 8.47 -4.94
C PHE A 31 5.54 9.24 -4.31
N LYS A 32 6.53 9.58 -5.10
CA LYS A 32 7.67 10.35 -4.64
C LYS A 32 7.75 11.65 -5.43
N ARG A 33 7.80 12.75 -4.73
CA ARG A 33 8.04 14.04 -5.37
C ARG A 33 9.52 14.20 -5.69
N ARG A 34 9.80 14.91 -6.74
CA ARG A 34 11.18 15.26 -7.09
C ARG A 34 11.82 15.99 -5.90
N GLY A 35 13.00 15.55 -5.51
CA GLY A 35 13.73 16.14 -4.40
C GLY A 35 13.30 15.65 -3.01
N SER A 36 12.27 14.80 -2.93
CA SER A 36 11.83 14.25 -1.65
C SER A 36 12.56 12.95 -1.36
N ALA A 37 12.91 12.74 -0.09
CA ALA A 37 13.58 11.52 0.35
C ALA A 37 12.58 10.46 0.82
N CYS A 38 11.29 10.74 0.82
CA CYS A 38 10.28 9.81 1.31
C CYS A 38 9.07 9.76 0.40
N LEU A 39 8.27 8.70 0.58
CA LEU A 39 7.03 8.54 -0.17
C LEU A 39 5.92 9.39 0.44
N LEU A 40 5.01 9.82 -0.42
CA LEU A 40 3.77 10.47 -0.04
C LEU A 40 2.62 9.56 -0.44
N ALA A 41 1.49 9.67 0.22
CA ALA A 41 0.33 8.84 -0.04
C ALA A 41 -0.83 9.65 -0.58
N LYS A 42 -1.60 9.04 -1.49
CA LYS A 42 -2.85 9.61 -1.99
C LYS A 42 -3.85 8.47 -2.21
N ASN A 43 -5.11 8.82 -2.43
CA ASN A 43 -6.19 7.83 -2.63
C ASN A 43 -6.21 6.82 -1.48
N ILE A 44 -6.13 7.34 -0.26
CA ILE A 44 -5.98 6.52 0.94
C ILE A 44 -7.32 5.90 1.34
N ALA A 45 -7.31 4.60 1.64
CA ALA A 45 -8.48 3.92 2.17
C ALA A 45 -8.91 4.60 3.48
N ASN A 46 -10.17 5.06 3.56
CA ASN A 46 -10.67 5.81 4.70
C ASN A 46 -11.89 5.18 5.37
N LYS A 47 -12.30 4.00 4.94
CA LYS A 47 -13.42 3.25 5.52
C LYS A 47 -13.02 1.82 5.70
N ASN A 48 -13.51 1.20 6.79
CA ASN A 48 -13.30 -0.23 6.98
C ASN A 48 -14.20 -1.02 6.03
N ASP A 49 -13.68 -2.12 5.54
CA ASP A 49 -14.44 -3.07 4.74
C ASP A 49 -14.98 -4.14 5.71
N PRO A 50 -16.31 -4.20 5.93
CA PRO A 50 -16.86 -5.15 6.91
C PRO A 50 -16.69 -6.61 6.51
N ARG A 51 -16.34 -6.90 5.27
CA ARG A 51 -16.13 -8.26 4.80
C ARG A 51 -14.72 -8.77 5.10
N ILE A 52 -13.84 -7.87 5.52
CA ILE A 52 -12.42 -8.16 5.67
C ILE A 52 -12.04 -8.06 7.15
N PRO A 53 -11.37 -9.08 7.73
CA PRO A 53 -10.96 -9.05 9.13
C PRO A 53 -9.71 -8.19 9.36
N MET A 54 -9.69 -7.01 8.75
CA MET A 54 -8.60 -6.06 8.84
C MET A 54 -9.21 -4.67 8.72
N THR A 55 -8.81 -3.77 9.60
CA THR A 55 -9.27 -2.38 9.51
C THR A 55 -8.47 -1.63 8.44
N ALA A 56 -9.02 -0.49 8.01
CA ALA A 56 -8.30 0.37 7.06
C ALA A 56 -6.96 0.81 7.65
N ALA A 57 -6.91 1.12 8.94
CA ALA A 57 -5.67 1.53 9.60
C ALA A 57 -4.63 0.41 9.58
N GLU A 58 -5.03 -0.83 9.83
CA GLU A 58 -4.13 -1.98 9.76
C GLU A 58 -3.61 -2.18 8.33
N PHE A 59 -4.49 -2.05 7.35
CA PHE A 59 -4.10 -2.15 5.94
C PHE A 59 -3.05 -1.09 5.61
N LEU A 60 -3.29 0.17 6.02
CA LEU A 60 -2.37 1.26 5.72
C LEU A 60 -0.99 1.05 6.35
N GLY A 61 -0.95 0.49 7.57
CA GLY A 61 0.32 0.17 8.21
C GLY A 61 1.11 -0.88 7.45
N LYS A 62 0.44 -1.93 6.97
CA LYS A 62 1.08 -2.97 6.18
C LYS A 62 1.49 -2.45 4.80
N ALA A 63 0.62 -1.66 4.17
CA ALA A 63 0.88 -1.10 2.86
C ALA A 63 2.10 -0.17 2.88
N TRP A 64 2.24 0.61 3.94
CA TRP A 64 3.39 1.50 4.13
C TRP A 64 4.71 0.72 4.08
N LYS A 65 4.77 -0.39 4.81
CA LYS A 65 5.98 -1.23 4.83
C LYS A 65 6.28 -1.79 3.45
N VAL A 66 5.26 -2.33 2.80
CA VAL A 66 5.43 -2.92 1.46
C VAL A 66 5.87 -1.87 0.45
N ALA A 67 5.24 -0.69 0.49
CA ALA A 67 5.57 0.39 -0.44
C ALA A 67 7.00 0.88 -0.24
N ASN A 68 7.45 1.02 1.01
CA ASN A 68 8.81 1.46 1.28
C ASN A 68 9.85 0.43 0.84
N GLU A 69 9.58 -0.85 1.07
CA GLU A 69 10.47 -1.92 0.59
C GLU A 69 10.57 -1.89 -0.92
N LYS A 70 9.44 -1.71 -1.61
CA LYS A 70 9.42 -1.64 -3.06
C LYS A 70 10.15 -0.41 -3.57
N ALA A 71 9.96 0.74 -2.93
CA ALA A 71 10.63 1.98 -3.31
C ALA A 71 12.16 1.86 -3.16
N ARG A 72 12.62 1.18 -2.10
CA ARG A 72 14.06 0.93 -1.93
C ARG A 72 14.58 0.01 -3.01
N GLU A 73 13.82 -1.05 -3.32
CA GLU A 73 14.17 -1.99 -4.37
C GLU A 73 14.29 -1.30 -5.72
N LEU A 74 13.42 -0.32 -5.99
CA LEU A 74 13.43 0.45 -7.23
C LEU A 74 14.46 1.58 -7.22
N GLY A 75 15.08 1.84 -6.09
CA GLY A 75 16.05 2.94 -5.99
C GLY A 75 15.41 4.31 -5.81
N TRP A 76 14.11 4.37 -5.49
CA TRP A 76 13.42 5.65 -5.31
C TRP A 76 13.79 6.32 -3.99
N ILE A 77 14.04 5.52 -2.97
CA ILE A 77 14.45 6.01 -1.64
C ILE A 77 15.60 5.16 -1.13
N VAL A 78 16.23 5.64 -0.09
CA VAL A 78 17.41 4.97 0.48
C VAL A 78 17.01 3.91 1.50
#